data_9ea245c4230d4ba4fcc09356255efd2d
#
_entry.id   9ea245c4230d4ba4fcc09356255efd2d
#
_cell.length_a   1.000
_cell.length_b   1.000
_cell.length_c   1.000
_cell.angle_alpha   90.00
_cell.angle_beta   90.00
_cell.angle_gamma   90.00
#
_symmetry.space_group_name_H-M   'P 1'
#
loop_
_entity.id
_entity.type
_entity.pdbx_description
1 polymer ?
#
loop_
_entity_poly.entity_id
_entity_poly.type
_entity_poly.pdbx_seq_one_letter_code
_entity_poly.pdbx_strand_id
1 'polypeptide(L)'
;YITEIRQQFVDKLIDISPPYFDKAVLVNTGSEATDIAYTLIKLWAKQNNKKYIVVFEGSYHGRVLSSSLLCGNATDTVWSGVDYEDIVFIKFPYSENDTFDPSLLPPADQIAAFLLETYQGWGACMYPQKYIQDLYQFARENNSLVCFDEVQSGFYRMGTLYGYMTYG
;
A
#
# COMPACT_ATOMS: atom_id res chain seq x y z
N TYR A 1 -14.18 -2.73 22.81
CA TYR A 1 -14.10 -3.77 23.83
C TYR A 1 -13.33 -4.97 23.27
N ILE A 2 -12.43 -5.54 24.09
CA ILE A 2 -11.74 -6.80 23.77
C ILE A 2 -12.69 -7.93 24.16
N THR A 3 -13.08 -8.75 23.19
CA THR A 3 -13.83 -10.00 23.46
C THR A 3 -12.90 -11.18 23.19
N GLU A 4 -13.16 -12.30 23.85
CA GLU A 4 -12.35 -13.51 23.70
C GLU A 4 -12.28 -13.97 22.23
N ILE A 5 -13.41 -13.99 21.54
CA ILE A 5 -13.46 -14.40 20.12
C ILE A 5 -12.65 -13.45 19.21
N ARG A 6 -12.67 -12.15 19.51
CA ARG A 6 -11.86 -11.18 18.77
C ARG A 6 -10.36 -11.42 18.99
N GLN A 7 -9.97 -11.70 20.22
CA GLN A 7 -8.57 -12.03 20.55
C GLN A 7 -8.13 -13.30 19.84
N GLN A 8 -8.91 -14.36 19.93
CA GLN A 8 -8.65 -15.63 19.24
C GLN A 8 -8.48 -15.42 17.72
N PHE A 9 -9.31 -14.57 17.11
CA PHE A 9 -9.19 -14.26 15.68
C PHE A 9 -7.88 -13.52 15.36
N VAL A 10 -7.52 -12.50 16.16
CA VAL A 10 -6.27 -11.76 15.97
C VAL A 10 -5.06 -12.67 16.14
N ASP A 11 -5.04 -13.48 17.20
CA ASP A 11 -3.95 -14.43 17.46
C ASP A 11 -3.80 -15.42 16.30
N LYS A 12 -4.93 -15.96 15.80
CA LYS A 12 -4.92 -16.86 14.65
C LYS A 12 -4.44 -16.17 13.37
N LEU A 13 -4.84 -14.93 13.14
CA LEU A 13 -4.40 -14.14 11.98
C LEU A 13 -2.88 -13.91 12.02
N ILE A 14 -2.34 -13.57 13.19
CA ILE A 14 -0.89 -13.40 13.37
C ILE A 14 -0.17 -14.74 13.18
N ASP A 15 -0.68 -15.82 13.78
CA ASP A 15 -0.10 -17.16 13.70
C ASP A 15 0.07 -17.70 12.27
N ILE A 16 -0.91 -17.43 11.40
CA ILE A 16 -0.85 -17.84 10.00
C ILE A 16 -0.10 -16.86 9.09
N SER A 17 0.18 -15.66 9.56
CA SER A 17 0.88 -14.62 8.78
C SER A 17 2.40 -14.83 8.81
N PRO A 18 3.13 -14.26 7.82
CA PRO A 18 4.59 -14.26 7.88
C PRO A 18 5.13 -13.67 9.19
N PRO A 19 6.27 -14.18 9.70
CA PRO A 19 6.76 -13.88 11.06
C PRO A 19 7.20 -12.43 11.28
N TYR A 20 7.22 -11.60 10.25
CA TYR A 20 7.45 -10.15 10.37
C TYR A 20 6.17 -9.36 10.68
N PHE A 21 4.99 -10.00 10.67
CA PHE A 21 3.74 -9.42 11.15
C PHE A 21 3.45 -9.94 12.55
N ASP A 22 3.55 -9.07 13.54
CA ASP A 22 3.32 -9.40 14.96
C ASP A 22 2.09 -8.70 15.56
N LYS A 23 1.42 -7.88 14.76
CA LYS A 23 0.24 -7.10 15.18
C LYS A 23 -0.80 -7.03 14.08
N ALA A 24 -2.07 -7.01 14.51
CA ALA A 24 -3.19 -6.77 13.63
C ALA A 24 -4.17 -5.79 14.26
N VAL A 25 -4.72 -4.90 13.45
CA VAL A 25 -5.78 -3.96 13.84
C VAL A 25 -7.03 -4.30 13.06
N LEU A 26 -8.14 -4.53 13.76
CA LEU A 26 -9.41 -4.84 13.15
C LEU A 26 -10.27 -3.58 13.02
N VAL A 27 -10.77 -3.36 11.81
CA VAL A 27 -11.66 -2.27 11.44
C VAL A 27 -12.86 -2.82 10.67
N ASN A 28 -13.78 -1.96 10.24
CA ASN A 28 -15.04 -2.41 9.65
C ASN A 28 -15.01 -2.41 8.10
N THR A 29 -14.11 -1.64 7.49
CA THR A 29 -14.05 -1.47 6.03
C THR A 29 -12.61 -1.37 5.52
N GLY A 30 -12.41 -1.65 4.22
CA GLY A 30 -11.12 -1.44 3.56
C GLY A 30 -10.68 0.03 3.59
N SER A 31 -11.62 0.98 3.46
CA SER A 31 -11.32 2.41 3.56
C SER A 31 -10.75 2.80 4.92
N GLU A 32 -11.29 2.23 6.01
CA GLU A 32 -10.77 2.44 7.36
C GLU A 32 -9.39 1.79 7.54
N ALA A 33 -9.18 0.60 6.94
CA ALA A 33 -7.89 -0.06 6.99
C ALA A 33 -6.80 0.79 6.30
N THR A 34 -7.11 1.32 5.12
CA THR A 34 -6.20 2.21 4.38
C THR A 34 -5.98 3.54 5.12
N ASP A 35 -7.01 4.09 5.76
CA ASP A 35 -6.89 5.30 6.59
C ASP A 35 -5.92 5.10 7.77
N ILE A 36 -6.01 3.95 8.44
CA ILE A 36 -5.06 3.58 9.49
C ILE A 36 -3.65 3.39 8.92
N ALA A 37 -3.51 2.69 7.79
CA ALA A 37 -2.21 2.52 7.14
C ALA A 37 -1.57 3.88 6.79
N TYR A 38 -2.34 4.79 6.19
CA TYR A 38 -1.91 6.16 5.92
C TYR A 38 -1.45 6.88 7.19
N THR A 39 -2.25 6.80 8.27
CA THR A 39 -1.90 7.42 9.55
C THR A 39 -0.59 6.87 10.11
N LEU A 40 -0.39 5.55 10.08
CA LEU A 40 0.85 4.91 10.53
C LEU A 40 2.05 5.33 9.67
N ILE A 41 1.88 5.39 8.35
CA ILE A 41 2.91 5.88 7.42
C ILE A 41 3.29 7.34 7.76
N LYS A 42 2.31 8.21 8.00
CA LYS A 42 2.56 9.62 8.36
C LYS A 42 3.28 9.77 9.70
N LEU A 43 2.92 8.97 10.70
CA LEU A 43 3.60 8.95 11.99
C LEU A 43 5.06 8.50 11.84
N TRP A 44 5.29 7.44 11.08
CA TRP A 44 6.62 6.92 10.81
C TRP A 44 7.45 7.91 9.98
N ALA A 45 6.85 8.53 8.97
CA ALA A 45 7.49 9.56 8.14
C ALA A 45 7.99 10.72 8.99
N LYS A 46 7.17 11.22 9.92
CA LYS A 46 7.54 12.28 10.85
C LYS A 46 8.73 11.90 11.73
N GLN A 47 8.76 10.66 12.23
CA GLN A 47 9.86 10.16 13.07
C GLN A 47 11.18 10.01 12.31
N ASN A 48 11.12 9.76 10.99
CA ASN A 48 12.26 9.51 10.13
C ASN A 48 12.61 10.70 9.21
N ASN A 49 12.00 11.87 9.42
CA ASN A 49 12.20 13.08 8.60
C ASN A 49 11.94 12.84 7.10
N LYS A 50 10.93 12.05 6.78
CA LYS A 50 10.52 11.75 5.41
C LYS A 50 9.21 12.47 5.08
N LYS A 51 8.92 12.66 3.78
CA LYS A 51 7.78 13.46 3.33
C LYS A 51 6.81 12.65 2.46
N TYR A 52 7.31 12.03 1.40
CA TYR A 52 6.49 11.58 0.28
C TYR A 52 5.92 10.18 0.47
N ILE A 53 4.67 10.00 0.05
CA ILE A 53 4.03 8.70 -0.15
C ILE A 53 3.83 8.51 -1.64
N VAL A 54 4.40 7.47 -2.20
CA VAL A 54 4.30 7.14 -3.62
C VAL A 54 3.16 6.14 -3.82
N VAL A 55 2.26 6.47 -4.73
CA VAL A 55 1.09 5.68 -5.12
C VAL A 55 1.02 5.55 -6.65
N PHE A 56 0.16 4.70 -7.17
CA PHE A 56 0.09 4.42 -8.60
C PHE A 56 -1.17 5.00 -9.24
N GLU A 57 -1.05 5.53 -10.45
CA GLU A 57 -2.20 5.92 -11.27
C GLU A 57 -3.14 4.73 -11.45
N GLY A 58 -4.45 4.99 -11.38
CA GLY A 58 -5.48 3.95 -11.47
C GLY A 58 -5.72 3.14 -10.20
N SER A 59 -4.98 3.39 -9.10
CA SER A 59 -5.21 2.71 -7.83
C SER A 59 -6.52 3.14 -7.17
N TYR A 60 -7.09 2.22 -6.37
CA TYR A 60 -8.28 2.48 -5.58
C TYR A 60 -8.07 1.99 -4.13
N HIS A 61 -8.10 2.90 -3.18
CA HIS A 61 -7.81 2.62 -1.77
C HIS A 61 -8.97 2.93 -0.83
N GLY A 62 -10.11 3.37 -1.34
CA GLY A 62 -11.30 3.65 -0.55
C GLY A 62 -11.88 5.05 -0.75
N ARG A 63 -12.90 5.39 0.05
CA ARG A 63 -13.68 6.62 -0.11
C ARG A 63 -13.83 7.47 1.15
N VAL A 64 -13.08 7.20 2.22
CA VAL A 64 -12.88 8.17 3.29
C VAL A 64 -11.79 9.15 2.87
N LEU A 65 -11.68 10.30 3.54
CA LEU A 65 -10.85 11.41 3.05
C LEU A 65 -9.41 10.97 2.69
N SER A 66 -8.70 10.37 3.63
CA SER A 66 -7.30 9.98 3.41
C SER A 66 -7.15 8.86 2.38
N SER A 67 -8.00 7.83 2.41
CA SER A 67 -7.95 6.76 1.41
C SER A 67 -8.31 7.25 0.01
N SER A 68 -9.24 8.22 -0.13
CA SER A 68 -9.59 8.79 -1.43
C SER A 68 -8.44 9.58 -2.05
N LEU A 69 -7.63 10.24 -1.22
CA LEU A 69 -6.46 11.00 -1.68
C LEU A 69 -5.34 10.10 -2.23
N LEU A 70 -5.33 8.83 -1.84
CA LEU A 70 -4.40 7.82 -2.34
C LEU A 70 -4.89 7.14 -3.62
N CYS A 71 -6.14 7.42 -4.06
CA CYS A 71 -6.69 6.86 -5.29
C CYS A 71 -6.10 7.56 -6.52
N GLY A 72 -5.62 6.77 -7.48
CA GLY A 72 -4.92 7.26 -8.67
C GLY A 72 -5.82 7.74 -9.81
N ASN A 73 -7.15 7.78 -9.64
CA ASN A 73 -8.07 8.32 -10.62
C ASN A 73 -8.43 9.77 -10.27
N ALA A 74 -8.24 10.69 -11.21
CA ALA A 74 -8.51 12.11 -11.00
C ALA A 74 -9.94 12.42 -10.52
N THR A 75 -10.91 11.57 -10.87
CA THR A 75 -12.32 11.73 -10.44
C THR A 75 -12.54 11.37 -8.97
N ASP A 76 -11.68 10.59 -8.37
CA ASP A 76 -11.87 10.10 -6.99
C ASP A 76 -11.51 11.15 -5.93
N THR A 77 -10.70 12.15 -6.29
CA THR A 77 -10.22 13.19 -5.37
C THR A 77 -10.90 14.57 -5.57
N VAL A 78 -11.54 14.80 -6.71
CA VAL A 78 -12.15 16.11 -7.07
C VAL A 78 -13.13 16.64 -6.02
N TRP A 79 -13.88 15.75 -5.37
CA TRP A 79 -14.88 16.15 -4.38
C TRP A 79 -14.27 16.72 -3.08
N SER A 80 -13.05 16.35 -2.75
CA SER A 80 -12.42 16.73 -1.48
C SER A 80 -11.95 18.20 -1.46
N GLY A 81 -11.60 18.75 -2.62
CA GLY A 81 -10.99 20.07 -2.75
C GLY A 81 -9.66 20.22 -1.98
N VAL A 82 -9.07 19.11 -1.57
CA VAL A 82 -7.83 19.09 -0.80
C VAL A 82 -6.70 18.59 -1.69
N ASP A 83 -5.63 19.37 -1.74
CA ASP A 83 -4.39 19.01 -2.42
C ASP A 83 -3.35 18.60 -1.37
N TYR A 84 -2.69 17.47 -1.62
CA TYR A 84 -1.64 16.96 -0.74
C TYR A 84 -0.33 16.88 -1.52
N GLU A 85 0.52 17.86 -1.34
CA GLU A 85 1.85 17.95 -1.96
C GLU A 85 2.79 16.78 -1.63
N ASP A 86 2.44 15.97 -0.66
CA ASP A 86 3.25 14.84 -0.19
C ASP A 86 2.80 13.48 -0.76
N ILE A 87 1.73 13.44 -1.56
CA ILE A 87 1.30 12.25 -2.29
C ILE A 87 1.74 12.37 -3.75
N VAL A 88 2.54 11.41 -4.20
CA VAL A 88 3.11 11.40 -5.54
C VAL A 88 2.57 10.21 -6.32
N PHE A 89 1.91 10.51 -7.44
CA PHE A 89 1.39 9.49 -8.34
C PHE A 89 2.42 9.16 -9.42
N ILE A 90 2.66 7.87 -9.61
CA ILE A 90 3.48 7.34 -10.69
C ILE A 90 2.66 6.42 -11.59
N LYS A 91 3.06 6.28 -12.85
CA LYS A 91 2.36 5.43 -13.80
C LYS A 91 2.39 3.98 -13.37
N PHE A 92 1.26 3.29 -13.54
CA PHE A 92 1.22 1.85 -13.37
C PHE A 92 1.98 1.16 -14.53
N PRO A 93 2.86 0.18 -14.25
CA PRO A 93 3.58 -0.55 -15.28
C PRO A 93 2.67 -1.62 -15.91
N TYR A 94 2.07 -1.30 -17.06
CA TYR A 94 1.14 -2.20 -17.76
C TYR A 94 1.84 -3.26 -18.60
N SER A 95 3.08 -3.04 -18.98
CA SER A 95 3.87 -3.95 -19.81
C SER A 95 4.83 -4.77 -18.97
N GLU A 96 4.97 -6.05 -19.29
CA GLU A 96 6.01 -6.91 -18.70
C GLU A 96 7.45 -6.40 -18.94
N ASN A 97 7.62 -5.48 -19.92
CA ASN A 97 8.89 -4.83 -20.19
C ASN A 97 9.10 -3.52 -19.41
N ASP A 98 8.07 -3.05 -18.68
CA ASP A 98 8.21 -1.85 -17.86
C ASP A 98 9.16 -2.13 -16.70
N THR A 99 10.09 -1.23 -16.49
CA THR A 99 11.09 -1.32 -15.42
C THR A 99 10.88 -0.25 -14.38
N PHE A 100 11.20 -0.55 -13.15
CA PHE A 100 11.20 0.43 -12.07
C PHE A 100 12.34 1.45 -12.31
N ASP A 101 11.96 2.72 -12.44
CA ASP A 101 12.89 3.82 -12.68
C ASP A 101 12.89 4.82 -11.51
N PRO A 102 13.90 4.76 -10.62
CA PRO A 102 14.00 5.68 -9.50
C PRO A 102 14.15 7.16 -9.89
N SER A 103 14.56 7.46 -11.13
CA SER A 103 14.72 8.84 -11.58
C SER A 103 13.40 9.61 -11.72
N LEU A 104 12.29 8.88 -11.77
CA LEU A 104 10.93 9.44 -11.83
C LEU A 104 10.31 9.72 -10.45
N LEU A 105 11.05 9.40 -9.39
CA LEU A 105 10.59 9.52 -8.01
C LEU A 105 11.07 10.81 -7.35
N PRO A 106 10.44 11.24 -6.24
CA PRO A 106 11.00 12.23 -5.34
C PRO A 106 12.38 11.79 -4.80
N PRO A 107 13.14 12.70 -4.16
CA PRO A 107 14.39 12.33 -3.53
C PRO A 107 14.24 11.09 -2.63
N ALA A 108 15.07 10.07 -2.86
CA ALA A 108 14.93 8.74 -2.25
C ALA A 108 14.91 8.77 -0.72
N ASP A 109 15.72 9.64 -0.11
CA ASP A 109 15.77 9.86 1.33
C ASP A 109 14.50 10.49 1.91
N GLN A 110 13.66 11.11 1.07
CA GLN A 110 12.41 11.75 1.43
C GLN A 110 11.17 10.86 1.21
N ILE A 111 11.32 9.69 0.58
CA ILE A 111 10.20 8.76 0.38
C ILE A 111 9.91 8.00 1.67
N ALA A 112 8.73 8.23 2.24
CA ALA A 112 8.25 7.56 3.43
C ALA A 112 7.75 6.16 3.11
N ALA A 113 6.92 6.03 2.09
CA ALA A 113 6.31 4.77 1.73
C ALA A 113 5.94 4.69 0.26
N PHE A 114 5.88 3.46 -0.23
CA PHE A 114 5.10 3.05 -1.39
C PHE A 114 3.82 2.39 -0.89
N LEU A 115 2.66 2.82 -1.39
CA LEU A 115 1.37 2.22 -1.09
C LEU A 115 0.72 1.80 -2.41
N LEU A 116 0.37 0.53 -2.51
CA LEU A 116 -0.09 -0.06 -3.77
C LEU A 116 -1.02 -1.24 -3.54
N GLU A 117 -1.98 -1.43 -4.46
CA GLU A 117 -2.74 -2.68 -4.54
C GLU A 117 -1.80 -3.78 -5.08
N THR A 118 -1.82 -4.97 -4.50
CA THR A 118 -1.08 -6.12 -5.07
C THR A 118 -1.61 -6.49 -6.45
N TYR A 119 -2.91 -6.41 -6.62
CA TYR A 119 -3.64 -6.58 -7.86
C TYR A 119 -4.48 -5.33 -8.07
N GLN A 120 -4.15 -4.53 -9.08
CA GLN A 120 -4.89 -3.31 -9.36
C GLN A 120 -6.31 -3.64 -9.85
N GLY A 121 -7.30 -3.40 -8.98
CA GLY A 121 -8.68 -3.79 -9.22
C GLY A 121 -9.31 -3.09 -10.43
N TRP A 122 -9.02 -1.81 -10.65
CA TRP A 122 -9.55 -1.04 -11.77
C TRP A 122 -9.15 -1.61 -13.14
N GLY A 123 -7.86 -1.89 -13.33
CA GLY A 123 -7.32 -2.38 -14.59
C GLY A 123 -7.34 -3.91 -14.71
N ALA A 124 -7.69 -4.63 -13.64
CA ALA A 124 -7.52 -6.07 -13.54
C ALA A 124 -6.08 -6.51 -13.87
N CYS A 125 -5.10 -5.77 -13.37
CA CYS A 125 -3.69 -5.91 -13.73
C CYS A 125 -2.80 -6.25 -12.54
N MET A 126 -1.76 -7.02 -12.80
CA MET A 126 -0.64 -7.24 -11.90
C MET A 126 0.56 -6.41 -12.34
N TYR A 127 1.45 -6.13 -11.40
CA TYR A 127 2.75 -5.56 -11.73
C TYR A 127 3.64 -6.63 -12.36
N PRO A 128 4.57 -6.26 -13.25
CA PRO A 128 5.68 -7.15 -13.61
C PRO A 128 6.46 -7.55 -12.34
N GLN A 129 6.76 -8.84 -12.19
CA GLN A 129 7.43 -9.35 -11.00
C GLN A 129 8.73 -8.61 -10.70
N LYS A 130 9.56 -8.41 -11.72
CA LYS A 130 10.83 -7.70 -11.61
C LYS A 130 10.67 -6.26 -11.14
N TYR A 131 9.61 -5.57 -11.60
CA TYR A 131 9.31 -4.20 -11.20
C TYR A 131 9.10 -4.11 -9.68
N ILE A 132 8.28 -5.00 -9.11
CA ILE A 132 8.02 -5.02 -7.66
C ILE A 132 9.26 -5.42 -6.88
N GLN A 133 10.05 -6.36 -7.36
CA GLN A 133 11.30 -6.74 -6.71
C GLN A 133 12.29 -5.56 -6.65
N ASP A 134 12.43 -4.80 -7.74
CA ASP A 134 13.30 -3.64 -7.80
C ASP A 134 12.79 -2.49 -6.90
N LEU A 135 11.46 -2.23 -6.91
CA LEU A 135 10.83 -1.28 -6.00
C LEU A 135 11.08 -1.68 -4.53
N TYR A 136 10.92 -2.94 -4.21
CA TYR A 136 11.12 -3.44 -2.85
C TYR A 136 12.58 -3.31 -2.39
N GLN A 137 13.53 -3.65 -3.27
CA GLN A 137 14.94 -3.45 -3.01
C GLN A 137 15.26 -1.97 -2.78
N PHE A 138 14.79 -1.09 -3.66
CA PHE A 138 14.96 0.36 -3.53
C PHE A 138 14.37 0.89 -2.22
N ALA A 139 13.16 0.45 -1.85
CA ALA A 139 12.52 0.85 -0.60
C ALA A 139 13.36 0.45 0.62
N ARG A 140 13.89 -0.77 0.65
CA ARG A 140 14.79 -1.24 1.72
C ARG A 140 16.07 -0.43 1.84
N GLU A 141 16.73 -0.18 0.72
CA GLU A 141 17.99 0.57 0.65
C GLU A 141 17.82 2.02 1.14
N ASN A 142 16.63 2.59 0.96
CA ASN A 142 16.32 3.96 1.33
C ASN A 142 15.49 4.08 2.61
N ASN A 143 15.35 3.01 3.39
CA ASN A 143 14.54 3.00 4.61
C ASN A 143 13.13 3.56 4.36
N SER A 144 12.45 3.07 3.32
CA SER A 144 11.07 3.39 2.98
C SER A 144 10.16 2.19 3.30
N LEU A 145 8.94 2.46 3.72
CA LEU A 145 7.94 1.41 3.93
C LEU A 145 7.35 0.95 2.59
N VAL A 146 6.90 -0.31 2.55
CA VAL A 146 6.06 -0.81 1.45
C VAL A 146 4.76 -1.32 2.07
N CYS A 147 3.64 -0.75 1.65
CA CYS A 147 2.31 -1.09 2.12
C CYS A 147 1.49 -1.68 0.96
N PHE A 148 1.18 -2.97 1.05
CA PHE A 148 0.30 -3.62 0.09
C PHE A 148 -1.16 -3.55 0.55
N ASP A 149 -2.02 -2.99 -0.29
CA ASP A 149 -3.46 -3.07 -0.14
C ASP A 149 -3.94 -4.43 -0.67
N GLU A 150 -4.30 -5.29 0.26
CA GLU A 150 -4.72 -6.67 0.02
C GLU A 150 -6.25 -6.85 0.11
N VAL A 151 -7.02 -5.77 0.08
CA VAL A 151 -8.49 -5.82 0.19
C VAL A 151 -9.10 -6.71 -0.89
N GLN A 152 -8.54 -6.70 -2.09
CA GLN A 152 -9.00 -7.55 -3.19
C GLN A 152 -8.20 -8.83 -3.35
N SER A 153 -6.91 -8.84 -3.03
CA SER A 153 -5.96 -9.89 -3.37
C SER A 153 -5.64 -10.87 -2.24
N GLY A 154 -5.94 -10.50 -0.99
CA GLY A 154 -5.60 -11.30 0.18
C GLY A 154 -6.46 -12.56 0.36
N PHE A 155 -6.07 -13.36 1.35
CA PHE A 155 -6.77 -14.58 1.76
C PHE A 155 -6.98 -15.58 0.60
N TYR A 156 -5.87 -15.93 -0.06
CA TYR A 156 -5.81 -16.93 -1.15
C TYR A 156 -6.52 -16.54 -2.45
N ARG A 157 -6.94 -15.28 -2.63
CA ARG A 157 -7.51 -14.83 -3.91
C ARG A 157 -6.53 -14.97 -5.07
N MET A 158 -5.24 -14.78 -4.77
CA MET A 158 -4.14 -14.89 -5.74
C MET A 158 -3.38 -16.23 -5.64
N GLY A 159 -3.90 -17.20 -4.87
CA GLY A 159 -3.28 -18.51 -4.67
C GLY A 159 -2.30 -18.59 -3.49
N THR A 160 -1.95 -17.47 -2.89
CA THR A 160 -1.15 -17.34 -1.66
C THR A 160 -1.97 -16.67 -0.56
N LEU A 161 -1.58 -16.81 0.71
CA LEU A 161 -2.30 -16.19 1.83
C LEU A 161 -2.48 -14.68 1.61
N TYR A 162 -1.40 -13.98 1.29
CA TYR A 162 -1.41 -12.61 0.83
C TYR A 162 -0.90 -12.56 -0.61
N GLY A 163 -1.57 -11.75 -1.45
CA GLY A 163 -1.27 -11.68 -2.87
C GLY A 163 0.14 -11.20 -3.17
N TYR A 164 0.70 -10.27 -2.37
CA TYR A 164 2.08 -9.79 -2.55
C TYR A 164 3.13 -10.90 -2.53
N MET A 165 2.84 -12.03 -1.87
CA MET A 165 3.76 -13.19 -1.82
C MET A 165 3.98 -13.84 -3.20
N THR A 166 3.15 -13.51 -4.20
CA THR A 166 3.34 -13.98 -5.59
C THR A 166 4.54 -13.32 -6.27
N TYR A 167 5.04 -12.22 -5.72
CA TYR A 167 6.20 -11.52 -6.29
C TYR A 167 7.56 -12.06 -5.80
N GLY A 168 7.58 -13.00 -4.85
CA GLY A 168 8.79 -13.66 -4.34
C GLY A 168 9.33 -13.09 -3.05
#